data_528779865f6984eb08bb6e4e637e90a3
#
_entry.id   528779865f6984eb08bb6e4e637e90a3
#
_cell.length_a   1.000
_cell.length_b   1.000
_cell.length_c   1.000
_cell.angle_alpha   90.00
_cell.angle_beta   90.00
_cell.angle_gamma   90.00
#
_symmetry.space_group_name_H-M   'P 1'
#
loop_
_entity.id
_entity.type
_entity.pdbx_description
1 polymer ?
#
loop_
_entity_poly.entity_id
_entity_poly.type
_entity_poly.pdbx_seq_one_letter_code
_entity_poly.pdbx_strand_id
1 'polypeptide(L)'
;MMGYWDDGKDRRITQLRKGILELAVMGVLCHERHYGYSLVRVLSERAVSLKEGTIYPILARLDRDGLVRSQWVESDQGPPRKYYSLTPSGRQLFTELSQEFDLLVSLVRHEWTVRDDSEDTEKRLLVRKR
;
A
#
# COMPACT_ATOMS: atom_id res chain seq x y z
N MET A 1 14.47 23.50 -14.64
CA MET A 1 13.10 23.82 -14.28
C MET A 1 12.22 22.61 -14.16
N MET A 2 12.17 21.81 -15.18
CA MET A 2 11.42 20.58 -15.14
C MET A 2 11.87 19.65 -14.01
N GLY A 3 13.21 19.57 -13.81
CA GLY A 3 13.75 18.68 -12.78
C GLY A 3 13.29 18.96 -11.38
N TYR A 4 13.14 20.24 -11.03
CA TYR A 4 12.70 20.59 -9.68
C TYR A 4 11.28 20.10 -9.38
N TRP A 5 10.37 20.32 -10.32
CA TRP A 5 8.98 19.87 -10.15
C TRP A 5 8.87 18.35 -10.18
N ASP A 6 9.64 17.72 -11.06
CA ASP A 6 9.66 16.27 -11.18
C ASP A 6 10.17 15.62 -9.91
N ASP A 7 11.24 16.16 -9.32
CA ASP A 7 11.79 15.64 -8.06
C ASP A 7 10.80 15.77 -6.92
N GLY A 8 10.11 16.91 -6.82
CA GLY A 8 9.09 17.12 -5.81
C GLY A 8 7.90 16.19 -5.97
N LYS A 9 7.45 15.98 -7.20
CA LYS A 9 6.37 15.07 -7.52
C LYS A 9 6.77 13.62 -7.19
N ASP A 10 7.94 13.19 -7.63
CA ASP A 10 8.42 11.82 -7.41
C ASP A 10 8.57 11.53 -5.93
N ARG A 11 9.09 12.47 -5.16
CA ARG A 11 9.23 12.32 -3.73
C ARG A 11 7.88 12.17 -3.04
N ARG A 12 6.89 12.92 -3.45
CA ARG A 12 5.54 12.84 -2.88
C ARG A 12 4.85 11.53 -3.23
N ILE A 13 5.02 11.07 -4.46
CA ILE A 13 4.50 9.77 -4.88
C ILE A 13 5.15 8.66 -4.06
N THR A 14 6.46 8.70 -3.89
CA THR A 14 7.19 7.71 -3.10
C THR A 14 6.68 7.70 -1.66
N GLN A 15 6.50 8.87 -1.09
CA GLN A 15 5.99 9.00 0.28
C GLN A 15 4.58 8.42 0.41
N LEU A 16 3.72 8.73 -0.55
CA LEU A 16 2.36 8.20 -0.57
C LEU A 16 2.34 6.68 -0.69
N ARG A 17 3.21 6.12 -1.50
CA ARG A 17 3.26 4.67 -1.75
C ARG A 17 3.76 3.85 -0.57
N LYS A 18 4.57 4.42 0.29
CA LYS A 18 5.26 3.67 1.35
C LYS A 18 4.35 2.76 2.17
N GLY A 19 3.38 3.33 2.84
CA GLY A 19 2.46 2.54 3.65
C GLY A 19 1.46 1.76 2.83
N ILE A 20 1.04 2.33 1.70
CA ILE A 20 0.06 1.68 0.82
C ILE A 20 0.63 0.37 0.24
N LEU A 21 1.89 0.36 -0.17
CA LEU A 21 2.51 -0.84 -0.72
C LEU A 21 2.62 -1.94 0.32
N GLU A 22 2.94 -1.60 1.56
CA GLU A 22 2.98 -2.59 2.64
C GLU A 22 1.58 -3.19 2.85
N LEU A 23 0.57 -2.34 2.88
CA LEU A 23 -0.81 -2.80 3.01
C LEU A 23 -1.24 -3.67 1.83
N ALA A 24 -0.84 -3.30 0.61
CA ALA A 24 -1.14 -4.09 -0.58
C ALA A 24 -0.48 -5.47 -0.54
N VAL A 25 0.76 -5.54 -0.10
CA VAL A 25 1.46 -6.82 0.07
C VAL A 25 0.71 -7.69 1.08
N MET A 26 0.31 -7.12 2.21
CA MET A 26 -0.46 -7.85 3.21
C MET A 26 -1.78 -8.36 2.62
N GLY A 27 -2.45 -7.55 1.81
CA GLY A 27 -3.71 -7.93 1.17
C GLY A 27 -3.55 -9.13 0.24
N VAL A 28 -2.51 -9.13 -0.56
CA VAL A 28 -2.22 -10.25 -1.45
C VAL A 28 -1.94 -11.51 -0.64
N LEU A 29 -1.10 -11.39 0.40
CA LEU A 29 -0.75 -12.53 1.25
C LEU A 29 -1.92 -13.01 2.11
N CYS A 30 -2.96 -12.20 2.28
CA CYS A 30 -4.16 -12.61 2.98
C CYS A 30 -4.92 -13.69 2.21
N HIS A 31 -4.85 -13.67 0.89
CA HIS A 31 -5.56 -14.64 0.04
C HIS A 31 -4.78 -15.93 -0.17
N GLU A 32 -3.48 -15.81 -0.42
CA GLU A 32 -2.64 -16.99 -0.61
C GLU A 32 -1.18 -16.64 -0.39
N ARG A 33 -0.36 -17.68 -0.19
CA ARG A 33 1.07 -17.48 -0.02
C ARG A 33 1.71 -17.10 -1.35
N HIS A 34 2.79 -16.33 -1.29
CA HIS A 34 3.55 -15.90 -2.45
C HIS A 34 5.04 -15.85 -2.12
N TYR A 35 5.87 -16.05 -3.11
CA TYR A 35 7.27 -15.71 -3.02
C TYR A 35 7.49 -14.33 -3.64
N GLY A 36 8.69 -13.76 -3.42
CA GLY A 36 8.93 -12.35 -3.79
C GLY A 36 8.60 -12.03 -5.24
N TYR A 37 9.05 -12.86 -6.17
CA TYR A 37 8.80 -12.63 -7.60
C TYR A 37 7.30 -12.68 -7.92
N SER A 38 6.57 -13.63 -7.38
CA SER A 38 5.12 -13.71 -7.65
C SER A 38 4.38 -12.52 -7.08
N LEU A 39 4.81 -11.98 -5.95
CA LEU A 39 4.24 -10.74 -5.41
C LEU A 39 4.46 -9.57 -6.37
N VAL A 40 5.69 -9.43 -6.89
CA VAL A 40 5.99 -8.39 -7.86
C VAL A 40 5.07 -8.51 -9.07
N ARG A 41 4.88 -9.73 -9.57
CA ARG A 41 4.02 -9.97 -10.73
C ARG A 41 2.57 -9.56 -10.46
N VAL A 42 2.01 -10.05 -9.36
CA VAL A 42 0.61 -9.78 -9.03
C VAL A 42 0.36 -8.27 -8.88
N LEU A 43 1.25 -7.60 -8.15
CA LEU A 43 1.08 -6.16 -7.92
C LEU A 43 1.33 -5.34 -9.17
N SER A 44 2.29 -5.73 -9.99
CA SER A 44 2.57 -5.02 -11.24
C SER A 44 1.45 -5.14 -12.26
N GLU A 45 0.76 -6.27 -12.28
CA GLU A 45 -0.39 -6.47 -13.16
C GLU A 45 -1.57 -5.59 -12.77
N ARG A 46 -1.58 -5.07 -11.54
CA ARG A 46 -2.70 -4.30 -11.01
C ARG A 46 -2.50 -2.80 -11.07
N ALA A 47 -1.58 -2.32 -11.86
CA ALA A 47 -1.41 -0.89 -12.11
C ALA A 47 -0.21 -0.23 -11.42
N VAL A 48 0.55 -0.95 -10.63
CA VAL A 48 1.74 -0.38 -9.98
C VAL A 48 2.96 -1.16 -10.44
N SER A 49 3.84 -0.50 -11.20
CA SER A 49 5.09 -1.12 -11.62
C SER A 49 6.04 -1.17 -10.42
N LEU A 50 6.35 -2.37 -9.98
CA LEU A 50 7.21 -2.59 -8.83
C LEU A 50 8.40 -3.45 -9.21
N LYS A 51 9.47 -3.28 -8.45
CA LYS A 51 10.68 -4.08 -8.57
C LYS A 51 10.86 -4.92 -7.31
N GLU A 52 11.56 -6.03 -7.46
CA GLU A 52 11.87 -6.90 -6.33
C GLU A 52 12.59 -6.14 -5.21
N GLY A 53 13.46 -5.18 -5.57
CA GLY A 53 14.16 -4.37 -4.59
C GLY A 53 13.24 -3.55 -3.70
N THR A 54 12.00 -3.30 -4.09
CA THR A 54 11.01 -2.62 -3.26
C THR A 54 10.28 -3.61 -2.37
N ILE A 55 10.01 -4.81 -2.86
CA ILE A 55 9.21 -5.82 -2.16
C ILE A 55 9.97 -6.49 -1.02
N TYR A 56 11.24 -6.86 -1.23
CA TYR A 56 11.99 -7.59 -0.22
C TYR A 56 12.16 -6.82 1.11
N PRO A 57 12.43 -5.51 1.11
CA PRO A 57 12.47 -4.77 2.38
C PRO A 57 11.12 -4.77 3.11
N ILE A 58 10.02 -4.73 2.37
CA ILE A 58 8.68 -4.80 2.97
C ILE A 58 8.49 -6.16 3.66
N LEU A 59 8.81 -7.24 2.95
CA LEU A 59 8.70 -8.59 3.52
C LEU A 59 9.60 -8.76 4.75
N ALA A 60 10.80 -8.19 4.71
CA ALA A 60 11.72 -8.27 5.84
C ALA A 60 11.15 -7.57 7.07
N ARG A 61 10.52 -6.42 6.91
CA ARG A 61 9.89 -5.71 8.03
C ARG A 61 8.70 -6.48 8.58
N LEU A 62 7.87 -7.00 7.71
CA LEU A 62 6.71 -7.78 8.13
C LEU A 62 7.13 -9.04 8.88
N ASP A 63 8.20 -9.69 8.43
CA ASP A 63 8.74 -10.88 9.08
C ASP A 63 9.31 -10.53 10.45
N ARG A 64 10.10 -9.47 10.53
CA ARG A 64 10.67 -9.00 11.80
C ARG A 64 9.58 -8.69 12.83
N ASP A 65 8.46 -8.15 12.37
CA ASP A 65 7.37 -7.77 13.25
C ASP A 65 6.38 -8.91 13.51
N GLY A 66 6.68 -10.12 13.02
CA GLY A 66 5.85 -11.29 13.26
C GLY A 66 4.53 -11.30 12.51
N LEU A 67 4.43 -10.51 11.46
CA LEU A 67 3.19 -10.37 10.67
C LEU A 67 3.12 -11.32 9.49
N VAL A 68 4.25 -11.83 9.06
CA VAL A 68 4.34 -12.90 8.06
C VAL A 68 5.24 -14.00 8.58
N ARG A 69 5.05 -15.17 8.05
CA ARG A 69 5.97 -16.29 8.24
C ARG A 69 6.44 -16.73 6.86
N SER A 70 7.63 -17.31 6.82
CA SER A 70 8.20 -17.79 5.59
C SER A 70 8.46 -19.29 5.66
N GLN A 71 8.45 -19.91 4.48
CA GLN A 71 8.70 -21.34 4.35
C GLN A 71 9.40 -21.59 3.03
N TRP A 72 10.49 -22.33 3.06
CA TRP A 72 11.15 -22.77 1.86
C TRP A 72 10.38 -23.94 1.23
N VAL A 73 10.15 -23.84 -0.06
CA VAL A 73 9.42 -24.87 -0.81
C VAL A 73 10.28 -25.33 -1.97
N GLU A 74 10.47 -26.65 -2.07
CA GLU A 74 11.19 -27.25 -3.18
C GLU A 74 10.51 -26.93 -4.50
N SER A 75 11.33 -26.69 -5.53
CA SER A 75 10.85 -26.39 -6.88
C SER A 75 11.45 -27.40 -7.85
N ASP A 76 10.60 -27.98 -8.70
CA ASP A 76 11.05 -28.94 -9.71
C ASP A 76 11.90 -28.31 -10.80
N GLN A 77 11.81 -27.00 -10.96
CA GLN A 77 12.43 -26.29 -12.08
C GLN A 77 13.48 -25.30 -11.64
N GLY A 78 14.05 -25.46 -10.47
CA GLY A 78 15.07 -24.54 -10.01
C GLY A 78 15.31 -24.65 -8.54
N PRO A 79 15.99 -23.64 -7.94
CA PRO A 79 16.25 -23.65 -6.51
C PRO A 79 14.97 -23.54 -5.71
N PRO A 80 15.00 -23.95 -4.43
CA PRO A 80 13.83 -23.77 -3.56
C PRO A 80 13.43 -22.31 -3.49
N ARG A 81 12.13 -22.08 -3.32
CA ARG A 81 11.57 -20.74 -3.20
C ARG A 81 11.08 -20.49 -1.80
N LYS A 82 11.30 -19.25 -1.33
CA LYS A 82 10.85 -18.83 -0.02
C LYS A 82 9.46 -18.20 -0.16
N TYR A 83 8.45 -18.90 0.35
CA TYR A 83 7.08 -18.43 0.33
C TYR A 83 6.74 -17.72 1.63
N TYR A 84 5.90 -16.70 1.51
CA TYR A 84 5.44 -15.91 2.64
C TYR A 84 3.93 -16.02 2.76
N SER A 85 3.46 -16.02 3.99
CA SER A 85 2.02 -16.00 4.30
C SER A 85 1.80 -15.14 5.53
N LEU A 86 0.59 -14.60 5.69
CA LEU A 86 0.28 -13.84 6.89
C LEU A 86 0.14 -14.76 8.10
N THR A 87 0.65 -14.29 9.23
CA THR A 87 0.36 -14.91 10.54
C THR A 87 -1.03 -14.48 10.98
N PRO A 88 -1.61 -15.13 12.03
CA PRO A 88 -2.85 -14.64 12.63
C PRO A 88 -2.76 -13.18 13.06
N SER A 89 -1.63 -12.76 13.64
CA SER A 89 -1.39 -11.36 13.98
C SER A 89 -1.38 -10.46 12.74
N GLY A 90 -0.79 -10.94 11.65
CA GLY A 90 -0.77 -10.22 10.40
C GLY A 90 -2.17 -10.02 9.83
N ARG A 91 -3.01 -11.05 9.90
CA ARG A 91 -4.39 -10.96 9.43
C ARG A 91 -5.21 -9.96 10.24
N GLN A 92 -5.04 -9.99 11.55
CA GLN A 92 -5.72 -9.04 12.42
C GLN A 92 -5.30 -7.61 12.13
N LEU A 93 -4.00 -7.39 12.01
CA LEU A 93 -3.47 -6.06 11.70
C LEU A 93 -3.94 -5.59 10.32
N PHE A 94 -3.94 -6.49 9.34
CA PHE A 94 -4.43 -6.14 8.00
C PHE A 94 -5.87 -5.65 8.05
N THR A 95 -6.74 -6.31 8.82
CA THR A 95 -8.13 -5.88 8.98
C THR A 95 -8.20 -4.47 9.56
N GLU A 96 -7.43 -4.21 10.61
CA GLU A 96 -7.42 -2.89 11.25
C GLU A 96 -6.88 -1.81 10.33
N LEU A 97 -5.78 -2.11 9.62
CA LEU A 97 -5.19 -1.15 8.68
C LEU A 97 -6.10 -0.89 7.48
N SER A 98 -6.85 -1.91 7.05
CA SER A 98 -7.80 -1.74 5.95
C SER A 98 -8.93 -0.78 6.33
N GLN A 99 -9.40 -0.86 7.57
CA GLN A 99 -10.41 0.06 8.08
C GLN A 99 -9.87 1.48 8.13
N GLU A 100 -8.66 1.65 8.63
CA GLU A 100 -8.00 2.95 8.65
C GLU A 100 -7.79 3.48 7.24
N PHE A 101 -7.40 2.60 6.32
CA PHE A 101 -7.23 2.98 4.92
C PHE A 101 -8.54 3.52 4.34
N ASP A 102 -9.66 2.86 4.61
CA ASP A 102 -10.97 3.31 4.13
C ASP A 102 -11.31 4.70 4.67
N LEU A 103 -11.01 4.96 5.93
CA LEU A 103 -11.21 6.28 6.52
C LEU A 103 -10.35 7.34 5.81
N LEU A 104 -9.09 7.02 5.55
CA LEU A 104 -8.17 7.95 4.89
C LEU A 104 -8.58 8.20 3.44
N VAL A 105 -9.03 7.18 2.73
CA VAL A 105 -9.55 7.35 1.37
C VAL A 105 -10.77 8.27 1.39
N SER A 106 -11.68 8.04 2.33
CA SER A 106 -12.86 8.89 2.48
C SER A 106 -12.47 10.34 2.74
N LEU A 107 -11.45 10.55 3.57
CA LEU A 107 -10.95 11.90 3.86
C LEU A 107 -10.41 12.58 2.60
N VAL A 108 -9.64 11.85 1.80
CA VAL A 108 -9.07 12.39 0.56
C VAL A 108 -10.14 12.64 -0.49
N ARG A 109 -11.14 11.77 -0.57
CA ARG A 109 -12.20 11.82 -1.59
C ARG A 109 -13.39 12.68 -1.18
N HIS A 110 -13.36 13.23 0.03
CA HIS A 110 -14.43 14.11 0.47
C HIS A 110 -14.56 15.30 -0.49
N GLU A 111 -15.79 15.75 -0.72
CA GLU A 111 -16.03 16.93 -1.54
C GLU A 111 -15.57 18.18 -0.81
N TRP A 112 -14.33 18.61 -1.07
CA TRP A 112 -13.82 19.82 -0.49
C TRP A 112 -14.17 20.99 -1.39
N THR A 113 -14.81 22.01 -0.81
CA THR A 113 -15.13 23.22 -1.56
C THR A 113 -13.85 24.00 -1.78
N VAL A 114 -13.56 24.29 -3.04
CA VAL A 114 -12.46 25.19 -3.37
C VAL A 114 -12.84 26.59 -2.89
N ARG A 115 -12.00 27.17 -2.06
CA ARG A 115 -12.25 28.49 -1.55
C ARG A 115 -11.95 29.54 -2.59
N ASP A 116 -12.96 30.27 -2.93
CA ASP A 116 -12.83 31.55 -3.57
C ASP A 116 -13.16 32.59 -2.50
N ASP A 117 -12.25 33.54 -2.26
CA ASP A 117 -12.46 34.54 -1.23
C ASP A 117 -13.71 35.37 -1.45
N SER A 118 -14.19 35.43 -2.68
CA SER A 118 -15.44 36.10 -3.02
C SER A 118 -16.66 35.22 -2.73
N GLU A 119 -16.44 33.95 -2.42
CA GLU A 119 -17.56 33.07 -2.20
C GLU A 119 -18.14 33.19 -0.80
N ASP A 120 -19.40 32.91 -0.77
CA ASP A 120 -20.24 33.07 0.37
C ASP A 120 -19.87 32.11 1.49
N THR A 121 -19.84 32.61 2.71
CA THR A 121 -19.67 31.81 3.90
C THR A 121 -20.73 30.72 4.00
N GLU A 122 -21.89 30.95 3.46
CA GLU A 122 -22.99 29.97 3.48
C GLU A 122 -22.62 28.66 2.79
N LYS A 123 -21.92 28.71 1.66
CA LYS A 123 -21.48 27.52 0.96
C LYS A 123 -20.57 26.66 1.83
N ARG A 124 -19.69 27.29 2.58
CA ARG A 124 -18.81 26.57 3.49
C ARG A 124 -19.57 25.89 4.62
N LEU A 125 -20.58 26.57 5.14
CA LEU A 125 -21.42 26.02 6.20
C LEU A 125 -22.20 24.81 5.70
N LEU A 126 -22.69 24.85 4.47
CA LEU A 126 -23.40 23.72 3.87
C LEU A 126 -22.49 22.51 3.72
N VAL A 127 -21.26 22.72 3.27
CA VAL A 127 -20.29 21.63 3.16
C VAL A 127 -20.00 21.00 4.52
N ARG A 128 -19.86 21.80 5.56
CA ARG A 128 -19.59 21.31 6.91
C ARG A 128 -20.74 20.50 7.49
N LYS A 129 -21.96 20.80 7.13
CA LYS A 129 -23.13 20.13 7.65
C LYS A 129 -23.35 18.72 7.09
N ARG A 130 -22.70 18.44 5.99
CA ARG A 130 -22.74 17.11 5.40
C ARG A 130 -21.79 16.18 6.14
#